data_48d91c0c9d652a9d24d64975eba75f5a
#
_entry.id   48d91c0c9d652a9d24d64975eba75f5a
#
_cell.length_a   1.000
_cell.length_b   1.000
_cell.length_c   1.000
_cell.angle_alpha   90.00
_cell.angle_beta   90.00
_cell.angle_gamma   90.00
#
_symmetry.space_group_name_H-M   'P 1'
#
loop_
_entity.id
_entity.type
_entity.pdbx_description
1 polymer ?
#
loop_
_entity_poly.entity_id
_entity_poly.type
_entity_poly.pdbx_seq_one_letter_code
_entity_poly.pdbx_strand_id
1 'polypeptide(L)'
;MFSRGNQAAAMLLVLLSGLAAGAGYAAQKVQGWGKVSMHGAIIDTACAIAAGSRDQTIDMETIPLGQIIRDGQGMTKPFSIELVNCILERPGNKSDWKFFQVTFDGYAEGSLFGVQGDARGVALKINDSSGNVVIPGEPLPMEEIIPGNRTLNYSMTLMPNHQPLKAGAYFSTVRFKLDYF
;
A
#
# COMPACT_ATOMS: atom_id res chain seq x y z
N MET A 1 64.70 -59.74 48.48
CA MET A 1 64.96 -59.75 47.02
C MET A 1 63.63 -59.39 46.33
N PHE A 2 63.36 -58.12 46.07
CA PHE A 2 62.18 -57.72 45.33
C PHE A 2 62.54 -57.47 43.86
N SER A 3 61.81 -58.18 43.03
CA SER A 3 62.03 -58.33 41.60
C SER A 3 61.86 -57.00 40.87
N ARG A 4 62.95 -56.55 40.19
CA ARG A 4 62.96 -55.36 39.35
C ARG A 4 62.12 -55.47 38.06
N GLY A 5 61.39 -56.58 37.86
CA GLY A 5 60.62 -56.85 36.63
C GLY A 5 59.22 -56.18 36.60
N ASN A 6 58.63 -55.89 37.77
CA ASN A 6 57.23 -55.42 37.82
C ASN A 6 57.08 -53.92 37.69
N GLN A 7 58.13 -53.13 37.83
CA GLN A 7 58.05 -51.65 37.66
C GLN A 7 58.12 -51.23 36.19
N ALA A 8 58.79 -52.02 35.38
CA ALA A 8 58.84 -51.70 33.96
C ALA A 8 57.52 -51.99 33.21
N ALA A 9 56.77 -53.01 33.62
CA ALA A 9 55.48 -53.35 33.05
C ALA A 9 54.38 -52.34 33.46
N ALA A 10 54.45 -51.81 34.68
CA ALA A 10 53.49 -50.79 35.12
C ALA A 10 53.72 -49.43 34.43
N MET A 11 54.95 -49.04 34.14
CA MET A 11 55.23 -47.80 33.40
C MET A 11 54.83 -47.86 31.92
N LEU A 12 54.92 -49.05 31.29
CA LEU A 12 54.54 -49.20 29.88
C LEU A 12 53.01 -49.12 29.67
N LEU A 13 52.22 -49.58 30.69
CA LEU A 13 50.77 -49.52 30.65
C LEU A 13 50.20 -48.08 30.83
N VAL A 14 50.91 -47.23 31.58
CA VAL A 14 50.51 -45.83 31.75
C VAL A 14 50.81 -44.96 30.51
N LEU A 15 51.85 -45.35 29.75
CA LEU A 15 52.20 -44.62 28.51
C LEU A 15 51.30 -44.95 27.30
N LEU A 16 50.60 -46.12 27.30
CA LEU A 16 49.66 -46.45 26.22
C LEU A 16 48.26 -45.88 26.39
N SER A 17 47.87 -45.45 27.58
CA SER A 17 46.56 -44.88 27.84
C SER A 17 46.42 -43.38 27.50
N GLY A 18 47.47 -42.73 27.08
CA GLY A 18 47.51 -41.27 26.79
C GLY A 18 47.20 -40.86 25.35
N LEU A 19 46.99 -41.82 24.41
CA LEU A 19 46.85 -41.47 22.99
C LEU A 19 45.41 -41.60 22.43
N ALA A 20 44.40 -41.78 23.30
CA ALA A 20 43.01 -41.69 22.87
C ALA A 20 42.50 -40.24 23.04
N ALA A 21 43.23 -39.26 22.48
CA ALA A 21 42.68 -37.94 22.23
C ALA A 21 41.68 -38.06 21.07
N GLY A 22 40.45 -38.41 21.37
CA GLY A 22 39.37 -38.37 20.41
C GLY A 22 39.27 -37.00 19.80
N ALA A 23 39.53 -36.91 18.52
CA ALA A 23 39.21 -35.71 17.74
C ALA A 23 37.70 -35.48 17.84
N GLY A 24 37.31 -34.67 18.83
CA GLY A 24 35.95 -34.13 18.92
C GLY A 24 35.71 -33.26 17.67
N TYR A 25 35.04 -33.82 16.69
CA TYR A 25 34.46 -33.02 15.63
C TYR A 25 33.43 -32.12 16.29
N ALA A 26 33.80 -30.87 16.51
CA ALA A 26 32.86 -29.84 16.89
C ALA A 26 31.90 -29.67 15.69
N ALA A 27 30.74 -30.34 15.80
CA ALA A 27 29.66 -30.11 14.84
C ALA A 27 29.31 -28.62 14.90
N GLN A 28 29.68 -27.87 13.88
CA GLN A 28 29.37 -26.45 13.74
C GLN A 28 27.85 -26.32 13.72
N LYS A 29 27.26 -25.94 14.85
CA LYS A 29 25.84 -25.62 14.91
C LYS A 29 25.61 -24.41 14.02
N VAL A 30 24.82 -24.58 12.98
CA VAL A 30 24.32 -23.45 12.18
C VAL A 30 23.57 -22.53 13.12
N GLN A 31 24.12 -21.34 13.38
CA GLN A 31 23.63 -20.41 14.41
C GLN A 31 22.52 -19.48 13.94
N GLY A 32 22.03 -19.64 12.73
CA GLY A 32 20.91 -18.84 12.25
C GLY A 32 20.39 -19.30 10.88
N TRP A 33 19.10 -19.26 10.75
CA TRP A 33 18.40 -19.41 9.48
C TRP A 33 17.68 -18.12 9.17
N GLY A 34 17.83 -17.62 7.96
CA GLY A 34 17.10 -16.47 7.45
C GLY A 34 16.29 -16.85 6.22
N LYS A 35 15.11 -16.29 6.08
CA LYS A 35 14.27 -16.41 4.89
C LYS A 35 13.95 -15.03 4.37
N VAL A 36 14.21 -14.77 3.10
CA VAL A 36 13.74 -13.59 2.39
C VAL A 36 12.70 -14.03 1.39
N SER A 37 11.49 -13.49 1.48
CA SER A 37 10.43 -13.74 0.53
C SER A 37 10.18 -12.46 -0.28
N MET A 38 10.10 -12.61 -1.60
CA MET A 38 9.75 -11.51 -2.51
C MET A 38 8.45 -11.85 -3.20
N HIS A 39 7.57 -10.85 -3.28
CA HIS A 39 6.31 -10.94 -4.00
C HIS A 39 6.23 -9.77 -4.97
N GLY A 40 5.70 -10.01 -6.15
CA GLY A 40 5.50 -8.99 -7.17
C GLY A 40 4.46 -9.43 -8.17
N ALA A 41 3.97 -8.48 -8.95
CA ALA A 41 3.09 -8.73 -10.08
C ALA A 41 3.63 -7.98 -11.30
N ILE A 42 3.49 -8.59 -12.47
CA ILE A 42 3.72 -7.92 -13.75
C ILE A 42 2.35 -7.56 -14.31
N ILE A 43 2.13 -6.28 -14.56
CA ILE A 43 0.87 -5.75 -15.09
C ILE A 43 1.14 -5.12 -16.46
N ASP A 44 0.16 -5.22 -17.37
CA ASP A 44 0.18 -4.57 -18.69
C ASP A 44 -0.65 -3.28 -18.59
N THR A 45 0.01 -2.16 -18.32
CA THR A 45 -0.61 -0.84 -18.14
C THR A 45 0.16 0.22 -18.91
N ALA A 46 -0.57 1.23 -19.43
CA ALA A 46 0.07 2.34 -20.16
C ALA A 46 0.91 3.22 -19.22
N CYS A 47 0.46 3.48 -18.02
CA CYS A 47 1.12 4.37 -17.06
C CYS A 47 1.34 3.67 -15.71
N ALA A 48 2.36 4.07 -14.99
CA ALA A 48 2.51 3.76 -13.57
C ALA A 48 1.90 4.88 -12.72
N ILE A 49 1.35 4.54 -11.54
CA ILE A 49 0.94 5.52 -10.55
C ILE A 49 2.16 5.86 -9.70
N ALA A 50 2.48 7.15 -9.55
CA ALA A 50 3.57 7.60 -8.70
C ALA A 50 3.40 7.09 -7.25
N ALA A 51 4.51 6.78 -6.58
CA ALA A 51 4.46 6.17 -5.25
C ALA A 51 3.67 7.01 -4.24
N GLY A 52 3.85 8.34 -4.26
CA GLY A 52 3.11 9.27 -3.39
C GLY A 52 1.62 9.37 -3.68
N SER A 53 1.17 8.94 -4.87
CA SER A 53 -0.25 8.96 -5.24
C SER A 53 -0.98 7.65 -4.95
N ARG A 54 -0.26 6.58 -4.58
CA ARG A 54 -0.86 5.27 -4.29
C ARG A 54 -1.54 5.22 -2.93
N ASP A 55 -1.04 6.00 -1.99
CA ASP A 55 -1.57 6.10 -0.64
C ASP A 55 -1.42 7.55 -0.18
N GLN A 56 -2.54 8.25 -0.02
CA GLN A 56 -2.60 9.66 0.35
C GLN A 56 -3.56 9.83 1.51
N THR A 57 -3.19 10.68 2.45
CA THR A 57 -4.09 11.13 3.52
C THR A 57 -4.41 12.61 3.28
N ILE A 58 -5.71 12.93 3.22
CA ILE A 58 -6.20 14.30 3.03
C ILE A 58 -6.83 14.74 4.34
N ASP A 59 -6.24 15.76 4.98
CA ASP A 59 -6.80 16.35 6.18
C ASP A 59 -7.88 17.36 5.81
N MET A 60 -9.12 17.06 6.18
CA MET A 60 -10.29 17.92 5.93
C MET A 60 -10.46 19.01 6.98
N GLU A 61 -9.57 19.10 7.97
CA GLU A 61 -9.59 20.06 9.08
C GLU A 61 -10.84 19.98 9.96
N THR A 62 -10.86 20.75 11.04
CA THR A 62 -12.02 20.84 11.93
C THR A 62 -12.91 22.01 11.48
N ILE A 63 -14.18 21.73 11.23
CA ILE A 63 -15.16 22.74 10.80
C ILE A 63 -16.32 22.80 11.79
N PRO A 64 -16.75 24.01 12.20
CA PRO A 64 -17.95 24.17 13.03
C PRO A 64 -19.22 23.71 12.30
N LEU A 65 -20.08 22.98 13.00
CA LEU A 65 -21.34 22.47 12.45
C LEU A 65 -22.24 23.59 11.91
N GLY A 66 -22.26 24.74 12.58
CA GLY A 66 -23.00 25.94 12.14
C GLY A 66 -22.52 26.50 10.80
N GLN A 67 -21.27 26.26 10.43
CA GLN A 67 -20.77 26.65 9.11
C GLN A 67 -21.35 25.77 8.01
N ILE A 68 -21.39 24.45 8.21
CA ILE A 68 -22.03 23.51 7.25
C ILE A 68 -23.50 23.87 7.05
N ILE A 69 -24.21 24.23 8.14
CA ILE A 69 -25.63 24.60 8.07
C ILE A 69 -25.80 25.90 7.26
N ARG A 70 -24.97 26.92 7.52
CA ARG A 70 -25.08 28.22 6.87
C ARG A 70 -24.67 28.18 5.39
N ASP A 71 -23.55 27.50 5.09
CA ASP A 71 -22.92 27.55 3.79
C ASP A 71 -23.38 26.41 2.87
N GLY A 72 -24.16 25.44 3.41
CA GLY A 72 -24.64 24.27 2.69
C GLY A 72 -23.55 23.26 2.30
N GLN A 73 -22.33 23.50 2.72
CA GLN A 73 -21.17 22.62 2.49
C GLN A 73 -20.07 22.91 3.50
N GLY A 74 -19.15 21.97 3.63
CA GLY A 74 -17.93 22.14 4.39
C GLY A 74 -16.77 22.60 3.52
N MET A 75 -15.55 22.33 3.99
CA MET A 75 -14.33 22.68 3.25
C MET A 75 -14.16 21.84 2.00
N THR A 76 -13.55 22.45 0.99
CA THR A 76 -13.07 21.77 -0.22
C THR A 76 -11.56 21.68 -0.17
N LYS A 77 -11.01 20.48 -0.37
CA LYS A 77 -9.57 20.23 -0.44
C LYS A 77 -9.22 19.66 -1.82
N PRO A 78 -8.20 20.20 -2.49
CA PRO A 78 -7.69 19.60 -3.71
C PRO A 78 -6.81 18.38 -3.38
N PHE A 79 -6.78 17.42 -4.30
CA PHE A 79 -5.81 16.33 -4.34
C PHE A 79 -5.51 15.93 -5.78
N SER A 80 -4.43 15.21 -5.98
CA SER A 80 -4.04 14.80 -7.33
C SER A 80 -3.52 13.36 -7.37
N ILE A 81 -3.66 12.75 -8.54
CA ILE A 81 -3.07 11.45 -8.86
C ILE A 81 -2.05 11.68 -9.97
N GLU A 82 -0.80 11.37 -9.70
CA GLU A 82 0.29 11.49 -10.67
C GLU A 82 0.47 10.16 -11.40
N LEU A 83 0.34 10.20 -12.71
CA LEU A 83 0.68 9.14 -13.65
C LEU A 83 2.08 9.41 -14.20
N VAL A 84 2.92 8.40 -14.18
CA VAL A 84 4.31 8.52 -14.62
C VAL A 84 4.67 7.45 -15.63
N ASN A 85 5.66 7.77 -16.49
CA ASN A 85 6.18 6.84 -17.49
C ASN A 85 5.08 6.26 -18.40
N CYS A 86 4.16 7.10 -18.85
CA CYS A 86 3.11 6.67 -19.79
C CYS A 86 3.72 6.32 -21.14
N ILE A 87 3.51 5.07 -21.58
CA ILE A 87 3.94 4.52 -22.85
C ILE A 87 2.70 3.96 -23.54
N LEU A 88 2.44 4.41 -24.77
CA LEU A 88 1.26 3.98 -25.53
C LEU A 88 1.49 2.65 -26.22
N GLU A 89 2.73 2.42 -26.66
CA GLU A 89 3.12 1.21 -27.38
C GLU A 89 2.97 -0.04 -26.53
N ARG A 90 2.40 -1.08 -27.10
CA ARG A 90 2.23 -2.39 -26.45
C ARG A 90 3.11 -3.44 -27.11
N PRO A 91 3.72 -4.34 -26.32
CA PRO A 91 4.54 -5.41 -26.87
C PRO A 91 3.69 -6.40 -27.70
N GLY A 92 4.31 -6.91 -28.78
CA GLY A 92 3.65 -7.83 -29.70
C GLY A 92 2.75 -7.11 -30.70
N ASN A 93 1.76 -7.82 -31.24
CA ASN A 93 0.82 -7.27 -32.24
C ASN A 93 -0.44 -6.67 -31.61
N LYS A 94 -0.35 -6.12 -30.40
CA LYS A 94 -1.47 -5.47 -29.75
C LYS A 94 -1.56 -4.02 -30.22
N SER A 95 -2.80 -3.50 -30.31
CA SER A 95 -3.04 -2.06 -30.56
C SER A 95 -2.49 -1.23 -29.41
N ASP A 96 -1.94 -0.05 -29.72
CA ASP A 96 -1.49 0.91 -28.74
C ASP A 96 -2.62 1.36 -27.81
N TRP A 97 -2.25 1.72 -26.59
CA TRP A 97 -3.16 2.35 -25.65
C TRP A 97 -3.55 3.75 -26.16
N LYS A 98 -4.85 4.07 -26.13
CA LYS A 98 -5.36 5.37 -26.58
C LYS A 98 -6.05 6.14 -25.47
N PHE A 99 -6.76 5.44 -24.60
CA PHE A 99 -7.60 6.05 -23.59
C PHE A 99 -7.39 5.37 -22.25
N PHE A 100 -7.68 6.13 -21.21
CA PHE A 100 -7.81 5.59 -19.85
C PHE A 100 -9.13 6.09 -19.24
N GLN A 101 -9.55 5.40 -18.20
CA GLN A 101 -10.75 5.71 -17.45
C GLN A 101 -10.46 5.50 -15.97
N VAL A 102 -10.87 6.45 -15.13
CA VAL A 102 -10.70 6.37 -13.68
C VAL A 102 -12.02 6.00 -13.03
N THR A 103 -12.00 5.05 -12.13
CA THR A 103 -13.13 4.70 -11.27
C THR A 103 -12.72 4.83 -9.82
N PHE A 104 -13.51 5.57 -9.04
CA PHE A 104 -13.34 5.63 -7.59
C PHE A 104 -14.37 4.73 -6.93
N ASP A 105 -13.95 4.02 -5.89
CA ASP A 105 -14.79 3.11 -5.12
C ASP A 105 -14.62 3.35 -3.61
N GLY A 106 -15.68 3.13 -2.86
CA GLY A 106 -15.69 3.34 -1.42
C GLY A 106 -17.07 3.08 -0.84
N TYR A 107 -17.27 3.45 0.42
CA TYR A 107 -18.59 3.36 1.03
C TYR A 107 -19.53 4.37 0.35
N ALA A 108 -20.50 3.85 -0.41
CA ALA A 108 -21.45 4.68 -1.14
C ALA A 108 -22.60 5.17 -0.23
N GLU A 109 -22.91 6.47 -0.32
CA GLU A 109 -24.09 7.08 0.28
C GLU A 109 -24.81 7.89 -0.81
N GLY A 110 -25.69 7.21 -1.54
CA GLY A 110 -26.26 7.72 -2.80
C GLY A 110 -25.16 7.93 -3.84
N SER A 111 -25.08 9.13 -4.39
CA SER A 111 -24.02 9.53 -5.34
C SER A 111 -22.75 10.08 -4.67
N LEU A 112 -22.67 10.07 -3.35
CA LEU A 112 -21.56 10.59 -2.56
C LEU A 112 -20.83 9.45 -1.86
N PHE A 113 -19.63 9.74 -1.35
CA PHE A 113 -18.87 8.83 -0.51
C PHE A 113 -19.25 9.05 0.95
N GLY A 114 -19.74 8.02 1.60
CA GLY A 114 -20.13 8.07 3.01
C GLY A 114 -18.91 8.17 3.93
N VAL A 115 -19.16 8.70 5.11
CA VAL A 115 -18.17 8.80 6.18
C VAL A 115 -18.46 7.82 7.31
N GLN A 116 -17.44 7.46 8.05
CA GLN A 116 -17.48 6.64 9.26
C GLN A 116 -16.99 7.45 10.45
N GLY A 117 -17.27 7.01 11.66
CA GLY A 117 -16.88 7.70 12.90
C GLY A 117 -18.10 8.14 13.71
N ASP A 118 -17.95 9.22 14.48
CA ASP A 118 -19.00 9.75 15.37
C ASP A 118 -19.86 10.83 14.72
N ALA A 119 -19.33 11.55 13.73
CA ALA A 119 -20.07 12.54 12.96
C ALA A 119 -21.20 11.88 12.16
N ARG A 120 -22.30 12.61 11.96
CA ARG A 120 -23.44 12.17 11.14
C ARG A 120 -23.99 13.33 10.31
N GLY A 121 -24.73 12.98 9.28
CA GLY A 121 -25.39 13.98 8.44
C GLY A 121 -24.49 14.58 7.36
N VAL A 122 -23.32 13.98 7.12
CA VAL A 122 -22.33 14.47 6.12
C VAL A 122 -21.84 13.32 5.26
N ALA A 123 -21.43 13.63 4.04
CA ALA A 123 -20.79 12.74 3.07
C ALA A 123 -19.75 13.53 2.27
N LEU A 124 -18.90 12.86 1.52
CA LEU A 124 -17.87 13.47 0.68
C LEU A 124 -18.30 13.48 -0.79
N LYS A 125 -18.25 14.64 -1.41
CA LYS A 125 -18.37 14.82 -2.86
C LYS A 125 -16.98 14.98 -3.46
N ILE A 126 -16.66 14.18 -4.47
CA ILE A 126 -15.43 14.33 -5.25
C ILE A 126 -15.80 14.83 -6.64
N ASN A 127 -15.04 15.77 -7.16
CA ASN A 127 -15.15 16.27 -8.53
C ASN A 127 -13.78 16.15 -9.23
N ASP A 128 -13.81 15.88 -10.51
CA ASP A 128 -12.66 16.04 -11.39
C ASP A 128 -12.41 17.50 -11.77
N SER A 129 -11.34 17.76 -12.51
CA SER A 129 -11.00 19.11 -12.99
C SER A 129 -11.98 19.69 -14.01
N SER A 130 -12.81 18.86 -14.66
CA SER A 130 -13.86 19.25 -15.59
C SER A 130 -15.20 19.53 -14.89
N GLY A 131 -15.27 19.30 -13.57
CA GLY A 131 -16.47 19.47 -12.77
C GLY A 131 -17.40 18.26 -12.74
N ASN A 132 -17.03 17.13 -13.35
CA ASN A 132 -17.81 15.91 -13.24
C ASN A 132 -17.80 15.39 -11.80
N VAL A 133 -18.97 15.02 -11.29
CA VAL A 133 -19.11 14.41 -9.98
C VAL A 133 -18.67 12.94 -10.07
N VAL A 134 -17.78 12.54 -9.18
CA VAL A 134 -17.34 11.16 -9.03
C VAL A 134 -18.38 10.40 -8.22
N ILE A 135 -19.01 9.41 -8.83
CA ILE A 135 -19.98 8.52 -8.18
C ILE A 135 -19.26 7.22 -7.78
N PRO A 136 -19.42 6.73 -6.54
CA PRO A 136 -18.77 5.50 -6.11
C PRO A 136 -19.10 4.30 -7.02
N GLY A 137 -18.06 3.65 -7.55
CA GLY A 137 -18.17 2.50 -8.43
C GLY A 137 -18.48 2.82 -9.90
N GLU A 138 -18.79 4.08 -10.25
CA GLU A 138 -19.02 4.48 -11.63
C GLU A 138 -17.75 5.07 -12.27
N PRO A 139 -17.43 4.67 -13.51
CA PRO A 139 -16.28 5.20 -14.21
C PRO A 139 -16.53 6.65 -14.69
N LEU A 140 -15.50 7.49 -14.54
CA LEU A 140 -15.47 8.83 -15.13
C LEU A 140 -15.40 8.75 -16.66
N PRO A 141 -15.66 9.85 -17.38
CA PRO A 141 -15.43 9.91 -18.82
C PRO A 141 -14.03 9.45 -19.22
N MET A 142 -13.92 8.80 -20.37
CA MET A 142 -12.63 8.41 -20.92
C MET A 142 -11.79 9.63 -21.28
N GLU A 143 -10.51 9.56 -21.00
CA GLU A 143 -9.53 10.57 -21.34
C GLU A 143 -8.43 9.98 -22.23
N GLU A 144 -7.88 10.78 -23.13
CA GLU A 144 -6.78 10.37 -24.01
C GLU A 144 -5.48 10.22 -23.21
N ILE A 145 -4.70 9.18 -23.51
CA ILE A 145 -3.38 8.99 -22.92
C ILE A 145 -2.38 9.82 -23.71
N ILE A 146 -1.59 10.61 -22.96
CA ILE A 146 -0.48 11.38 -23.51
C ILE A 146 0.83 10.74 -22.98
N PRO A 147 1.84 10.50 -23.84
CA PRO A 147 3.12 9.97 -23.40
C PRO A 147 3.80 10.85 -22.35
N GLY A 148 4.52 10.22 -21.43
CA GLY A 148 5.26 10.90 -20.38
C GLY A 148 4.54 10.92 -19.03
N ASN A 149 4.52 12.07 -18.37
CA ASN A 149 3.90 12.21 -17.04
C ASN A 149 2.62 13.05 -17.14
N ARG A 150 1.64 12.71 -16.32
CA ARG A 150 0.36 13.44 -16.25
C ARG A 150 -0.13 13.52 -14.81
N THR A 151 -0.70 14.66 -14.46
CA THR A 151 -1.36 14.87 -13.16
C THR A 151 -2.87 14.97 -13.37
N LEU A 152 -3.61 14.11 -12.69
CA LEU A 152 -5.07 14.14 -12.64
C LEU A 152 -5.46 14.91 -11.37
N ASN A 153 -6.18 16.02 -11.54
CA ASN A 153 -6.56 16.89 -10.44
C ASN A 153 -8.02 16.66 -10.04
N TYR A 154 -8.24 16.55 -8.75
CA TYR A 154 -9.55 16.36 -8.13
C TYR A 154 -9.75 17.34 -6.98
N SER A 155 -10.99 17.49 -6.57
CA SER A 155 -11.36 18.20 -5.36
C SER A 155 -12.33 17.37 -4.53
N MET A 156 -12.17 17.42 -3.21
CA MET A 156 -13.02 16.72 -2.26
C MET A 156 -13.71 17.74 -1.36
N THR A 157 -15.04 17.70 -1.30
CA THR A 157 -15.86 18.64 -0.52
C THR A 157 -16.73 17.88 0.47
N LEU A 158 -16.78 18.32 1.73
CA LEU A 158 -17.70 17.79 2.71
C LEU A 158 -19.09 18.36 2.45
N MET A 159 -20.11 17.52 2.27
CA MET A 159 -21.49 17.90 1.96
C MET A 159 -22.46 17.38 3.00
N PRO A 160 -23.55 18.09 3.34
CA PRO A 160 -24.65 17.49 4.08
C PRO A 160 -25.34 16.41 3.22
N ASN A 161 -25.75 15.32 3.87
CA ASN A 161 -26.40 14.18 3.21
C ASN A 161 -27.91 14.08 3.52
N HIS A 162 -28.51 15.21 3.93
CA HIS A 162 -29.93 15.33 4.31
C HIS A 162 -30.34 14.58 5.59
N GLN A 163 -29.40 13.98 6.31
CA GLN A 163 -29.63 13.42 7.64
C GLN A 163 -29.36 14.47 8.73
N PRO A 164 -29.86 14.27 9.95
CA PRO A 164 -29.54 15.16 11.06
C PRO A 164 -28.03 15.27 11.30
N LEU A 165 -27.53 16.51 11.31
CA LEU A 165 -26.13 16.79 11.55
C LEU A 165 -25.77 16.52 13.02
N LYS A 166 -24.68 15.78 13.21
CA LYS A 166 -24.08 15.51 14.52
C LYS A 166 -22.60 15.76 14.46
N ALA A 167 -22.09 16.56 15.41
CA ALA A 167 -20.64 16.78 15.57
C ALA A 167 -19.93 15.51 16.02
N GLY A 168 -18.70 15.33 15.57
CA GLY A 168 -17.85 14.20 15.91
C GLY A 168 -16.68 14.08 14.94
N ALA A 169 -15.77 13.16 15.22
CA ALA A 169 -14.73 12.77 14.28
C ALA A 169 -15.32 11.96 13.14
N TYR A 170 -14.74 12.10 11.96
CA TYR A 170 -15.10 11.31 10.78
C TYR A 170 -13.87 10.95 9.97
N PHE A 171 -13.99 9.87 9.23
CA PHE A 171 -13.03 9.44 8.20
C PHE A 171 -13.77 8.72 7.07
N SER A 172 -13.14 8.67 5.92
CA SER A 172 -13.57 7.86 4.79
C SER A 172 -12.36 7.29 4.07
N THR A 173 -12.52 6.13 3.46
CA THR A 173 -11.50 5.54 2.60
C THR A 173 -12.07 5.39 1.22
N VAL A 174 -11.43 6.04 0.26
CA VAL A 174 -11.77 5.99 -1.15
C VAL A 174 -10.60 5.33 -1.89
N ARG A 175 -10.91 4.34 -2.71
CA ARG A 175 -9.96 3.66 -3.60
C ARG A 175 -10.19 4.14 -5.02
N PHE A 176 -9.16 4.06 -5.83
CA PHE A 176 -9.31 4.33 -7.25
C PHE A 176 -8.58 3.26 -8.08
N LYS A 177 -9.06 3.08 -9.30
CA LYS A 177 -8.42 2.25 -10.31
C LYS A 177 -8.39 2.99 -11.64
N LEU A 178 -7.43 2.64 -12.49
CA LEU A 178 -7.34 3.07 -13.87
C LEU A 178 -7.49 1.85 -14.77
N ASP A 179 -8.40 1.97 -15.71
CA ASP A 179 -8.58 1.01 -16.80
C ASP A 179 -8.05 1.66 -18.09
N TYR A 180 -7.33 0.89 -18.92
CA TYR A 180 -6.69 1.35 -20.15
C TYR A 180 -7.29 0.65 -21.36
N PHE A 181 -7.45 1.41 -22.48
CA PHE A 181 -8.12 0.97 -23.71
C PHE A 181 -7.33 1.34 -24.96
#